data_38ca29a614585bed434173e9ad3b5f87
#
_entry.id   38ca29a614585bed434173e9ad3b5f87
#
_cell.length_a   1.000
_cell.length_b   1.000
_cell.length_c   1.000
_cell.angle_alpha   90.00
_cell.angle_beta   90.00
_cell.angle_gamma   90.00
#
_symmetry.space_group_name_H-M   'P 1'
#
loop_
_entity.id
_entity.type
_entity.pdbx_description
1 polymer ?
#
loop_
_entity_poly.entity_id
_entity_poly.type
_entity_poly.pdbx_seq_one_letter_code
_entity_poly.pdbx_strand_id
1 'polypeptide(L)'
;GCSIAVLTHNLDTIGQMSCNPAIGGLAKGHIVREIDAMGGAMGLNTDATAIQFRMLNASKGPSVRAPRAQCDKTAYRTRMKMVLETAPGIRLFQGDVVKLLVNGEQQATGAVTSLGCAIHARSVIICSGTFMKGLLHVGLQHITGGRMGCASSSLSADLAMLGFQVERLKTGTSPRVNGRSIDFSVCEIQPGDAPEALSSYRSRDILKRDSEPFCTLNTWGDENFRMKQMPCWITYTNQTTHDIIRKNLKFSPLYSGIIEGVGPRYCPSIEDKIVRFAEKNSHQVFLEPEGRSTEEFYLNGVSTSLPYSAQCDFIHTIPGLENAQLIRPGYAVEYDFCPPTQLHPTLETKLVENLYFAGQIN
;
A
#
# COMPACT_ATOMS: atom_id res chain seq x y z
N GLY A 1 -12.11 25.52 -11.09
CA GLY A 1 -11.61 24.46 -10.22
C GLY A 1 -11.77 24.81 -8.75
N CYS A 2 -11.64 23.83 -7.85
CA CYS A 2 -11.69 24.06 -6.41
C CYS A 2 -10.33 24.54 -5.90
N SER A 3 -10.31 25.33 -4.82
CA SER A 3 -9.11 25.59 -4.02
C SER A 3 -8.99 24.48 -2.95
N ILE A 4 -7.84 23.81 -2.89
CA ILE A 4 -7.64 22.64 -2.03
C ILE A 4 -6.42 22.88 -1.13
N ALA A 5 -6.57 22.61 0.16
CA ALA A 5 -5.47 22.49 1.11
C ALA A 5 -5.22 21.00 1.41
N VAL A 6 -4.02 20.53 1.15
CA VAL A 6 -3.60 19.15 1.49
C VAL A 6 -2.70 19.21 2.71
N LEU A 7 -3.13 18.58 3.81
CA LEU A 7 -2.37 18.49 5.05
C LEU A 7 -1.78 17.09 5.18
N THR A 8 -0.52 17.00 5.54
CA THR A 8 0.18 15.73 5.75
C THR A 8 1.26 15.87 6.82
N HIS A 9 1.54 14.79 7.56
CA HIS A 9 2.64 14.76 8.54
C HIS A 9 3.99 15.13 7.94
N ASN A 10 4.24 14.69 6.69
CA ASN A 10 5.52 14.87 6.04
C ASN A 10 5.33 14.96 4.52
N LEU A 11 5.68 16.11 3.96
CA LEU A 11 5.58 16.37 2.52
C LEU A 11 6.45 15.43 1.69
N ASP A 12 7.57 14.96 2.22
CA ASP A 12 8.49 14.07 1.52
C ASP A 12 7.99 12.61 1.47
N THR A 13 6.86 12.32 2.11
CA THR A 13 6.25 10.98 2.09
C THR A 13 4.92 10.93 1.33
N ILE A 14 4.57 11.98 0.62
CA ILE A 14 3.41 12.00 -0.28
C ILE A 14 3.55 10.88 -1.33
N GLY A 15 2.51 10.08 -1.49
CA GLY A 15 2.52 8.95 -2.43
C GLY A 15 3.45 7.79 -2.04
N GLN A 16 3.97 7.76 -0.82
CA GLN A 16 4.86 6.68 -0.40
C GLN A 16 4.13 5.33 -0.31
N MET A 17 4.64 4.36 -1.04
CA MET A 17 4.17 2.98 -1.03
C MET A 17 4.77 2.24 0.17
N SER A 18 4.01 2.13 1.26
CA SER A 18 4.51 1.60 2.55
C SER A 18 4.67 0.08 2.55
N CYS A 19 3.86 -0.63 1.79
CA CYS A 19 3.92 -2.08 1.63
C CYS A 19 4.79 -2.43 0.41
N ASN A 20 4.26 -3.12 -0.60
CA ASN A 20 5.02 -3.33 -1.82
C ASN A 20 4.83 -2.12 -2.77
N PRO A 21 5.82 -1.78 -3.61
CA PRO A 21 5.73 -0.65 -4.52
C PRO A 21 4.97 -1.02 -5.80
N ALA A 22 3.72 -1.48 -5.65
CA ALA A 22 2.89 -1.89 -6.78
C ALA A 22 1.53 -1.20 -6.76
N ILE A 23 1.06 -0.85 -7.95
CA ILE A 23 -0.27 -0.29 -8.20
C ILE A 23 -1.10 -1.31 -8.99
N GLY A 24 -2.38 -1.43 -8.64
CA GLY A 24 -3.28 -2.40 -9.26
C GLY A 24 -3.24 -3.77 -8.61
N GLY A 25 -3.40 -4.81 -9.41
CA GLY A 25 -3.60 -6.18 -8.93
C GLY A 25 -5.07 -6.55 -8.79
N LEU A 26 -5.36 -7.71 -8.22
CA LEU A 26 -6.72 -8.25 -8.09
C LEU A 26 -7.65 -7.25 -7.38
N ALA A 27 -8.80 -6.99 -7.96
CA ALA A 27 -9.80 -5.97 -7.60
C ALA A 27 -9.28 -4.52 -7.68
N LYS A 28 -8.05 -4.25 -7.24
CA LYS A 28 -7.46 -2.91 -7.18
C LYS A 28 -7.18 -2.33 -8.58
N GLY A 29 -6.74 -3.16 -9.54
CA GLY A 29 -6.47 -2.72 -10.91
C GLY A 29 -7.70 -2.18 -11.63
N HIS A 30 -8.88 -2.71 -11.34
CA HIS A 30 -10.16 -2.21 -11.87
C HIS A 30 -10.45 -0.80 -11.35
N ILE A 31 -10.34 -0.62 -10.01
CA ILE A 31 -10.56 0.69 -9.36
C ILE A 31 -9.57 1.74 -9.86
N VAL A 32 -8.29 1.38 -10.05
CA VAL A 32 -7.28 2.30 -10.60
C VAL A 32 -7.67 2.78 -11.99
N ARG A 33 -8.19 1.89 -12.85
CA ARG A 33 -8.67 2.27 -14.18
C ARG A 33 -9.89 3.20 -14.14
N GLU A 34 -10.81 2.96 -13.22
CA GLU A 34 -11.98 3.84 -13.02
C GLU A 34 -11.53 5.24 -12.57
N ILE A 35 -10.60 5.32 -11.62
CA ILE A 35 -10.02 6.58 -11.15
C ILE A 35 -9.28 7.30 -12.29
N ASP A 36 -8.50 6.57 -13.10
CA ASP A 36 -7.78 7.14 -14.23
C ASP A 36 -8.71 7.67 -15.31
N ALA A 37 -9.80 6.95 -15.61
CA ALA A 37 -10.83 7.39 -16.55
C ALA A 37 -11.52 8.70 -16.11
N MET A 38 -11.56 8.97 -14.80
CA MET A 38 -12.05 10.24 -14.25
C MET A 38 -10.96 11.33 -14.16
N GLY A 39 -9.76 11.10 -14.68
CA GLY A 39 -8.65 12.06 -14.66
C GLY A 39 -7.80 12.03 -13.39
N GLY A 40 -7.86 10.94 -12.61
CA GLY A 40 -7.04 10.77 -11.41
C GLY A 40 -5.54 10.63 -11.71
N ALA A 41 -4.70 11.07 -10.79
CA ALA A 41 -3.25 11.12 -10.99
C ALA A 41 -2.54 9.76 -10.81
N MET A 42 -3.18 8.77 -10.17
CA MET A 42 -2.53 7.51 -9.79
C MET A 42 -2.05 6.72 -11.01
N GLY A 43 -2.89 6.56 -12.04
CA GLY A 43 -2.55 5.86 -13.28
C GLY A 43 -1.38 6.53 -13.99
N LEU A 44 -1.47 7.84 -14.24
CA LEU A 44 -0.41 8.62 -14.89
C LEU A 44 0.93 8.59 -14.12
N ASN A 45 0.86 8.65 -12.79
CA ASN A 45 2.06 8.58 -11.97
C ASN A 45 2.70 7.19 -12.03
N THR A 46 1.87 6.15 -12.05
CA THR A 46 2.31 4.76 -12.24
C THR A 46 3.03 4.59 -13.57
N ASP A 47 2.45 5.07 -14.66
CA ASP A 47 3.00 4.94 -16.00
C ASP A 47 4.37 5.58 -16.14
N ALA A 48 4.53 6.75 -15.54
CA ALA A 48 5.80 7.48 -15.57
C ALA A 48 6.90 6.86 -14.67
N THR A 49 6.54 5.96 -13.75
CA THR A 49 7.47 5.48 -12.72
C THR A 49 7.50 3.96 -12.55
N ALA A 50 6.70 3.24 -13.33
CA ALA A 50 6.68 1.78 -13.30
C ALA A 50 8.02 1.18 -13.76
N ILE A 51 8.31 0.02 -13.24
CA ILE A 51 9.50 -0.78 -13.61
C ILE A 51 9.11 -2.15 -14.18
N GLN A 52 7.87 -2.60 -13.96
CA GLN A 52 7.34 -3.83 -14.53
C GLN A 52 5.81 -3.77 -14.64
N PHE A 53 5.27 -4.33 -15.71
CA PHE A 53 3.82 -4.52 -15.91
C PHE A 53 3.46 -5.99 -16.03
N ARG A 54 2.35 -6.39 -15.40
CA ARG A 54 1.79 -7.73 -15.52
C ARG A 54 0.27 -7.71 -15.51
N MET A 55 -0.34 -8.55 -16.36
CA MET A 55 -1.75 -8.85 -16.30
C MET A 55 -1.98 -10.07 -15.41
N LEU A 56 -2.52 -9.85 -14.23
CA LEU A 56 -2.89 -10.94 -13.33
C LEU A 56 -4.14 -11.66 -13.83
N ASN A 57 -4.22 -12.96 -13.57
CA ASN A 57 -5.32 -13.81 -14.01
C ASN A 57 -5.54 -13.80 -15.54
N ALA A 58 -4.49 -13.69 -16.33
CA ALA A 58 -4.57 -13.66 -17.80
C ALA A 58 -5.30 -14.89 -18.38
N SER A 59 -5.15 -16.06 -17.74
CA SER A 59 -5.81 -17.31 -18.11
C SER A 59 -7.26 -17.46 -17.62
N LYS A 60 -7.77 -16.49 -16.85
CA LYS A 60 -9.14 -16.47 -16.33
C LYS A 60 -10.05 -15.61 -17.22
N GLY A 61 -11.33 -15.57 -16.89
CA GLY A 61 -12.29 -14.74 -17.61
C GLY A 61 -11.99 -13.24 -17.53
N PRO A 62 -12.47 -12.43 -18.49
CA PRO A 62 -12.13 -11.00 -18.61
C PRO A 62 -12.40 -10.19 -17.33
N SER A 63 -13.48 -10.47 -16.63
CA SER A 63 -13.90 -9.75 -15.41
C SER A 63 -12.93 -9.85 -14.23
N VAL A 64 -12.05 -10.84 -14.22
CA VAL A 64 -11.07 -11.03 -13.14
C VAL A 64 -9.63 -10.73 -13.57
N ARG A 65 -9.42 -10.36 -14.82
CA ARG A 65 -8.11 -9.93 -15.31
C ARG A 65 -7.82 -8.54 -14.76
N ALA A 66 -6.68 -8.40 -14.08
CA ALA A 66 -6.35 -7.17 -13.39
C ALA A 66 -4.92 -6.73 -13.70
N PRO A 67 -4.72 -5.51 -14.24
CA PRO A 67 -3.39 -4.97 -14.45
C PRO A 67 -2.71 -4.71 -13.11
N ARG A 68 -1.41 -5.00 -13.07
CA ARG A 68 -0.53 -4.69 -11.95
C ARG A 68 0.75 -4.09 -12.48
N ALA A 69 1.14 -2.96 -11.94
CA ALA A 69 2.42 -2.32 -12.22
C ALA A 69 3.29 -2.31 -10.97
N GLN A 70 4.52 -2.82 -11.09
CA GLN A 70 5.57 -2.59 -10.10
C GLN A 70 6.17 -1.22 -10.39
N CYS A 71 6.33 -0.38 -9.38
CA CYS A 71 6.84 0.99 -9.54
C CYS A 71 8.21 1.15 -8.88
N ASP A 72 9.00 2.09 -9.38
CA ASP A 72 10.10 2.66 -8.63
C ASP A 72 9.52 3.52 -7.51
N LYS A 73 9.67 3.06 -6.28
CA LYS A 73 9.08 3.66 -5.09
C LYS A 73 9.52 5.12 -4.87
N THR A 74 10.79 5.39 -5.11
CA THR A 74 11.35 6.73 -4.94
C THR A 74 10.88 7.67 -6.04
N ALA A 75 10.92 7.22 -7.29
CA ALA A 75 10.44 7.99 -8.43
C ALA A 75 8.94 8.30 -8.32
N TYR A 76 8.12 7.31 -7.93
CA TYR A 76 6.68 7.47 -7.74
C TYR A 76 6.36 8.55 -6.71
N ARG A 77 7.02 8.48 -5.54
CA ARG A 77 6.84 9.45 -4.45
C ARG A 77 7.25 10.85 -4.88
N THR A 78 8.44 10.99 -5.48
CA THR A 78 8.98 12.29 -5.90
C THR A 78 8.09 12.93 -6.96
N ARG A 79 7.66 12.14 -7.96
CA ARG A 79 6.76 12.65 -8.99
C ARG A 79 5.38 13.00 -8.46
N MET A 80 4.78 12.19 -7.56
CA MET A 80 3.48 12.51 -6.97
C MET A 80 3.53 13.82 -6.17
N LYS A 81 4.59 14.05 -5.41
CA LYS A 81 4.81 15.34 -4.72
C LYS A 81 4.84 16.47 -5.71
N MET A 82 5.64 16.39 -6.77
CA MET A 82 5.73 17.38 -7.83
C MET A 82 4.38 17.65 -8.50
N VAL A 83 3.60 16.61 -8.80
CA VAL A 83 2.25 16.74 -9.38
C VAL A 83 1.34 17.57 -8.50
N LEU A 84 1.39 17.38 -7.18
CA LEU A 84 0.59 18.17 -6.25
C LEU A 84 1.12 19.60 -6.08
N GLU A 85 2.43 19.79 -6.06
CA GLU A 85 3.06 21.12 -5.93
C GLU A 85 2.78 22.02 -7.15
N THR A 86 2.70 21.42 -8.34
CA THR A 86 2.47 22.16 -9.59
C THR A 86 0.99 22.26 -10.00
N ALA A 87 0.10 21.51 -9.34
CA ALA A 87 -1.32 21.52 -9.69
C ALA A 87 -1.99 22.87 -9.33
N PRO A 88 -2.66 23.53 -10.28
CA PRO A 88 -3.36 24.78 -9.99
C PRO A 88 -4.43 24.60 -8.91
N GLY A 89 -4.44 25.51 -7.93
CA GLY A 89 -5.44 25.51 -6.85
C GLY A 89 -5.16 24.54 -5.71
N ILE A 90 -4.05 23.80 -5.72
CA ILE A 90 -3.61 22.97 -4.60
C ILE A 90 -2.54 23.71 -3.79
N ARG A 91 -2.68 23.68 -2.47
CA ARG A 91 -1.68 24.16 -1.50
C ARG A 91 -1.34 23.04 -0.56
N LEU A 92 -0.04 22.77 -0.39
CA LEU A 92 0.48 21.74 0.51
C LEU A 92 0.87 22.35 1.85
N PHE A 93 0.50 21.68 2.93
CA PHE A 93 0.89 22.06 4.29
C PHE A 93 1.43 20.84 5.03
N GLN A 94 2.59 20.97 5.63
CA GLN A 94 3.08 19.97 6.58
C GLN A 94 2.51 20.27 7.95
N GLY A 95 1.77 19.32 8.49
CA GLY A 95 1.19 19.41 9.83
C GLY A 95 0.34 18.20 10.15
N ASP A 96 0.25 17.88 11.42
CA ASP A 96 -0.60 16.81 11.92
C ASP A 96 -1.97 17.40 12.30
N VAL A 97 -3.04 16.89 11.70
CA VAL A 97 -4.40 17.28 12.04
C VAL A 97 -4.84 16.51 13.28
N VAL A 98 -5.21 17.25 14.32
CA VAL A 98 -5.61 16.69 15.62
C VAL A 98 -7.08 16.91 15.95
N LYS A 99 -7.75 17.84 15.25
CA LYS A 99 -9.14 18.20 15.53
C LYS A 99 -9.87 18.66 14.28
N LEU A 100 -11.16 18.33 14.17
CA LEU A 100 -12.07 18.89 13.18
C LEU A 100 -12.77 20.14 13.73
N LEU A 101 -13.03 21.09 12.86
CA LEU A 101 -13.92 22.21 13.15
C LEU A 101 -15.33 21.83 12.69
N VAL A 102 -16.24 21.69 13.62
CA VAL A 102 -17.66 21.38 13.37
C VAL A 102 -18.50 22.48 14.00
N ASN A 103 -19.44 23.04 13.25
CA ASN A 103 -20.34 24.09 13.73
C ASN A 103 -21.54 23.51 14.50
N GLY A 104 -22.40 24.39 15.04
CA GLY A 104 -23.59 23.99 15.78
C GLY A 104 -24.66 23.25 14.95
N GLU A 105 -24.55 23.26 13.63
CA GLU A 105 -25.44 22.58 12.70
C GLU A 105 -24.88 21.20 12.25
N GLN A 106 -23.86 20.68 12.96
CA GLN A 106 -23.18 19.43 12.63
C GLN A 106 -22.53 19.41 11.23
N GLN A 107 -21.97 20.56 10.79
CA GLN A 107 -21.26 20.66 9.51
C GLN A 107 -19.76 20.84 9.74
N ALA A 108 -18.94 20.12 8.98
CA ALA A 108 -17.50 20.32 8.98
C ALA A 108 -17.16 21.65 8.30
N THR A 109 -16.39 22.50 9.00
CA THR A 109 -15.97 23.83 8.53
C THR A 109 -14.46 23.98 8.45
N GLY A 110 -13.70 22.92 8.72
CA GLY A 110 -12.24 22.94 8.65
C GLY A 110 -11.57 21.93 9.59
N ALA A 111 -10.29 22.15 9.83
CA ALA A 111 -9.47 21.32 10.70
C ALA A 111 -8.42 22.16 11.44
N VAL A 112 -7.94 21.63 12.57
CA VAL A 112 -6.89 22.26 13.40
C VAL A 112 -5.68 21.32 13.45
N THR A 113 -4.50 21.89 13.24
CA THR A 113 -3.24 21.17 13.37
C THR A 113 -2.75 21.13 14.82
N SER A 114 -1.82 20.23 15.12
CA SER A 114 -1.14 20.11 16.42
C SER A 114 -0.42 21.39 16.86
N LEU A 115 -0.11 22.28 15.92
CA LEU A 115 0.48 23.60 16.17
C LEU A 115 -0.58 24.69 16.43
N GLY A 116 -1.86 24.34 16.49
CA GLY A 116 -2.96 25.29 16.71
C GLY A 116 -3.38 26.07 15.47
N CYS A 117 -2.85 25.76 14.29
CA CYS A 117 -3.27 26.43 13.06
C CYS A 117 -4.64 25.89 12.62
N ALA A 118 -5.63 26.78 12.53
CA ALA A 118 -6.96 26.47 12.01
C ALA A 118 -7.01 26.73 10.50
N ILE A 119 -7.47 25.74 9.75
CA ILE A 119 -7.66 25.84 8.30
C ILE A 119 -9.15 25.65 8.02
N HIS A 120 -9.80 26.71 7.55
CA HIS A 120 -11.22 26.67 7.21
C HIS A 120 -11.46 26.19 5.79
N ALA A 121 -12.48 25.36 5.61
CA ALA A 121 -12.86 24.81 4.34
C ALA A 121 -14.38 24.54 4.29
N ARG A 122 -14.96 24.51 3.10
CA ARG A 122 -16.36 24.15 2.90
C ARG A 122 -16.61 22.64 3.04
N SER A 123 -15.56 21.83 2.85
CA SER A 123 -15.63 20.38 2.98
C SER A 123 -14.27 19.86 3.45
N VAL A 124 -14.29 18.78 4.22
CA VAL A 124 -13.09 18.09 4.71
C VAL A 124 -13.11 16.65 4.25
N ILE A 125 -12.00 16.18 3.69
CA ILE A 125 -11.82 14.78 3.27
C ILE A 125 -10.69 14.17 4.09
N ILE A 126 -10.97 13.11 4.83
CA ILE A 126 -9.96 12.39 5.63
C ILE A 126 -9.47 11.18 4.83
N CYS A 127 -8.15 11.12 4.62
CA CYS A 127 -7.44 10.06 3.90
C CYS A 127 -6.28 9.53 4.77
N SER A 128 -6.53 9.22 6.03
CA SER A 128 -5.51 8.95 7.06
C SER A 128 -4.71 7.66 6.86
N GLY A 129 -5.11 6.78 5.94
CA GLY A 129 -4.43 5.50 5.73
C GLY A 129 -4.39 4.65 7.01
N THR A 130 -3.19 4.22 7.42
CA THR A 130 -2.95 3.41 8.64
C THR A 130 -2.47 4.26 9.81
N PHE A 131 -2.67 5.59 9.77
CA PHE A 131 -2.01 6.50 10.72
C PHE A 131 -2.83 6.80 11.96
N MET A 132 -4.18 6.67 11.93
CA MET A 132 -5.00 6.94 13.11
C MET A 132 -4.73 5.91 14.20
N LYS A 133 -4.17 6.37 15.31
CA LYS A 133 -3.75 5.56 16.47
C LYS A 133 -2.94 4.34 16.05
N GLY A 134 -2.08 4.52 15.03
CA GLY A 134 -1.26 3.47 14.45
C GLY A 134 -0.28 2.88 15.46
N LEU A 135 -0.19 1.55 15.50
CA LEU A 135 0.69 0.80 16.39
C LEU A 135 1.35 -0.33 15.61
N LEU A 136 2.67 -0.31 15.53
CA LEU A 136 3.48 -1.30 14.83
C LEU A 136 3.85 -2.44 15.79
N HIS A 137 3.85 -3.66 15.27
CA HIS A 137 4.19 -4.86 16.03
C HIS A 137 5.32 -5.64 15.34
N VAL A 138 6.41 -5.90 16.06
CA VAL A 138 7.50 -6.80 15.68
C VAL A 138 7.74 -7.74 16.85
N GLY A 139 7.24 -8.97 16.76
CA GLY A 139 7.13 -9.84 17.92
C GLY A 139 6.32 -9.16 19.02
N LEU A 140 6.83 -9.23 20.24
CA LEU A 140 6.18 -8.60 21.41
C LEU A 140 6.58 -7.13 21.61
N GLN A 141 7.28 -6.53 20.65
CA GLN A 141 7.63 -5.11 20.68
C GLN A 141 6.57 -4.29 19.95
N HIS A 142 6.20 -3.15 20.55
CA HIS A 142 5.20 -2.23 20.03
C HIS A 142 5.80 -0.85 19.84
N ILE A 143 5.58 -0.26 18.66
CA ILE A 143 6.10 1.06 18.31
C ILE A 143 4.93 1.90 17.80
N THR A 144 4.67 3.03 18.44
CA THR A 144 3.66 3.98 17.98
C THR A 144 4.02 4.53 16.62
N GLY A 145 3.13 4.43 15.65
CA GLY A 145 3.35 4.93 14.29
C GLY A 145 2.38 4.31 13.28
N GLY A 146 2.04 5.05 12.24
CA GLY A 146 1.24 4.52 11.13
C GLY A 146 2.07 3.73 10.13
N ARG A 147 3.40 3.86 10.21
CA ARG A 147 4.41 3.19 9.39
C ARG A 147 5.76 3.29 10.11
N MET A 148 6.65 2.33 9.90
CA MET A 148 8.00 2.37 10.48
C MET A 148 8.71 3.69 10.17
N GLY A 149 9.17 4.38 11.21
CA GLY A 149 9.81 5.69 11.11
C GLY A 149 8.86 6.89 10.90
N CYS A 150 7.55 6.71 11.07
CA CYS A 150 6.57 7.78 10.96
C CYS A 150 5.66 7.82 12.18
N ALA A 151 5.24 9.03 12.57
CA ALA A 151 4.34 9.23 13.68
C ALA A 151 2.95 8.61 13.47
N SER A 152 2.17 8.53 14.53
CA SER A 152 0.75 8.18 14.53
C SER A 152 -0.07 9.45 14.69
N SER A 153 -1.31 9.47 14.18
CA SER A 153 -2.27 10.56 14.36
C SER A 153 -3.25 10.24 15.49
N SER A 154 -3.63 11.26 16.27
CA SER A 154 -4.64 11.17 17.32
C SER A 154 -6.06 11.52 16.87
N LEU A 155 -6.27 11.81 15.57
CA LEU A 155 -7.53 12.32 15.02
C LEU A 155 -8.73 11.39 15.29
N SER A 156 -8.52 10.08 15.45
CA SER A 156 -9.60 9.15 15.78
C SER A 156 -10.25 9.41 17.14
N ALA A 157 -9.52 10.00 18.08
CA ALA A 157 -10.10 10.41 19.36
C ALA A 157 -11.13 11.55 19.19
N ASP A 158 -10.83 12.51 18.30
CA ASP A 158 -11.75 13.59 17.96
C ASP A 158 -12.99 13.07 17.22
N LEU A 159 -12.81 12.12 16.29
CA LEU A 159 -13.92 11.45 15.62
C LEU A 159 -14.82 10.69 16.60
N ALA A 160 -14.25 10.00 17.59
CA ALA A 160 -15.02 9.33 18.62
C ALA A 160 -15.82 10.32 19.49
N MET A 161 -15.24 11.49 19.83
CA MET A 161 -15.95 12.55 20.55
C MET A 161 -17.11 13.15 19.73
N LEU A 162 -17.02 13.16 18.41
CA LEU A 162 -18.09 13.57 17.52
C LEU A 162 -19.18 12.50 17.34
N GLY A 163 -19.01 11.32 17.96
CA GLY A 163 -19.99 10.22 17.94
C GLY A 163 -19.77 9.15 16.87
N PHE A 164 -18.65 9.20 16.12
CA PHE A 164 -18.33 8.15 15.16
C PHE A 164 -17.96 6.85 15.87
N GLN A 165 -18.45 5.74 15.33
CA GLN A 165 -17.97 4.42 15.68
C GLN A 165 -16.55 4.26 15.12
N VAL A 166 -15.61 3.96 16.01
CA VAL A 166 -14.20 3.73 15.67
C VAL A 166 -13.85 2.30 16.07
N GLU A 167 -13.30 1.55 15.13
CA GLU A 167 -12.88 0.16 15.31
C GLU A 167 -11.42 0.00 14.90
N ARG A 168 -10.86 -1.21 15.09
CA ARG A 168 -9.46 -1.53 14.75
C ARG A 168 -9.38 -2.46 13.55
N LEU A 169 -8.50 -2.11 12.61
CA LEU A 169 -8.03 -3.01 11.55
C LEU A 169 -6.54 -3.29 11.69
N LYS A 170 -6.13 -4.43 11.15
CA LYS A 170 -4.72 -4.84 11.11
C LYS A 170 -4.31 -5.08 9.66
N THR A 171 -3.15 -4.58 9.27
CA THR A 171 -2.46 -4.98 8.04
C THR A 171 -1.00 -5.30 8.35
N GLY A 172 -0.21 -5.64 7.33
CA GLY A 172 1.19 -5.96 7.54
C GLY A 172 2.04 -5.71 6.30
N THR A 173 3.33 -5.80 6.49
CA THR A 173 4.31 -5.69 5.41
C THR A 173 5.39 -6.76 5.56
N SER A 174 5.97 -7.17 4.43
CA SER A 174 7.06 -8.14 4.41
C SER A 174 8.40 -7.49 4.72
N PRO A 175 9.40 -8.26 5.12
CA PRO A 175 10.79 -7.82 5.23
C PRO A 175 11.36 -7.33 3.88
N ARG A 176 12.40 -6.51 3.96
CA ARG A 176 13.23 -6.11 2.82
C ARG A 176 14.66 -6.61 3.03
N VAL A 177 15.26 -7.04 1.95
CA VAL A 177 16.64 -7.54 1.93
C VAL A 177 17.49 -6.78 0.93
N ASN A 178 18.80 -6.83 1.13
CA ASN A 178 19.78 -6.29 0.19
C ASN A 178 19.90 -7.21 -1.03
N GLY A 179 19.63 -6.73 -2.22
CA GLY A 179 19.68 -7.48 -3.47
C GLY A 179 21.04 -8.12 -3.75
N ARG A 180 22.14 -7.46 -3.31
CA ARG A 180 23.50 -8.02 -3.44
C ARG A 180 23.75 -9.27 -2.58
N SER A 181 22.89 -9.57 -1.64
CA SER A 181 22.97 -10.75 -0.78
C SER A 181 22.02 -11.87 -1.21
N ILE A 182 21.34 -11.73 -2.34
CA ILE A 182 20.45 -12.74 -2.90
C ILE A 182 21.20 -13.56 -3.95
N ASP A 183 21.07 -14.87 -3.89
CA ASP A 183 21.48 -15.75 -4.97
C ASP A 183 20.32 -15.93 -5.96
N PHE A 184 20.30 -15.11 -6.98
CA PHE A 184 19.27 -15.17 -8.03
C PHE A 184 19.41 -16.40 -8.95
N SER A 185 20.54 -17.11 -8.94
CA SER A 185 20.80 -18.24 -9.84
C SER A 185 19.88 -19.43 -9.56
N VAL A 186 19.39 -19.55 -8.33
CA VAL A 186 18.47 -20.61 -7.89
C VAL A 186 17.01 -20.17 -7.91
N CYS A 187 16.73 -18.92 -8.31
CA CYS A 187 15.38 -18.36 -8.37
C CYS A 187 14.83 -18.38 -9.78
N GLU A 188 13.53 -18.58 -9.91
CA GLU A 188 12.82 -18.49 -11.20
C GLU A 188 12.65 -17.02 -11.58
N ILE A 189 13.12 -16.62 -12.78
CA ILE A 189 12.95 -15.26 -13.28
C ILE A 189 11.48 -15.03 -13.68
N GLN A 190 10.90 -13.92 -13.25
CA GLN A 190 9.58 -13.46 -13.67
C GLN A 190 9.70 -12.13 -14.40
N PRO A 191 9.77 -12.16 -15.75
CA PRO A 191 9.78 -10.94 -16.55
C PRO A 191 8.42 -10.24 -16.50
N GLY A 192 8.40 -8.96 -16.88
CA GLY A 192 7.15 -8.28 -17.21
C GLY A 192 6.50 -8.90 -18.44
N ASP A 193 5.22 -8.64 -18.64
CA ASP A 193 4.52 -9.11 -19.82
C ASP A 193 5.04 -8.39 -21.07
N ALA A 194 5.22 -9.13 -22.15
CA ALA A 194 5.60 -8.55 -23.43
C ALA A 194 4.44 -7.73 -24.03
N PRO A 195 4.73 -6.64 -24.76
CA PRO A 195 3.69 -5.83 -25.39
C PRO A 195 2.74 -6.63 -26.30
N GLU A 196 3.26 -7.62 -27.01
CA GLU A 196 2.48 -8.46 -27.93
C GLU A 196 1.43 -9.32 -27.21
N ALA A 197 1.72 -9.80 -26.00
CA ALA A 197 0.79 -10.60 -25.20
C ALA A 197 -0.44 -9.82 -24.75
N LEU A 198 -0.43 -8.50 -24.87
CA LEU A 198 -1.42 -7.58 -24.33
C LEU A 198 -2.24 -6.89 -25.42
N SER A 199 -1.90 -7.10 -26.69
CA SER A 199 -2.58 -6.49 -27.86
C SER A 199 -4.09 -6.78 -27.90
N SER A 200 -4.54 -7.89 -27.34
CA SER A 200 -5.96 -8.28 -27.28
C SER A 200 -6.80 -7.43 -26.33
N TYR A 201 -6.19 -6.55 -25.52
CA TYR A 201 -6.86 -5.72 -24.52
C TYR A 201 -6.98 -4.26 -24.92
N ARG A 202 -6.66 -3.90 -26.14
CA ARG A 202 -6.87 -2.57 -26.67
C ARG A 202 -8.36 -2.22 -26.64
N SER A 203 -8.78 -1.35 -25.76
CA SER A 203 -9.90 -0.46 -26.08
C SER A 203 -9.33 0.67 -26.93
N ARG A 204 -9.70 0.69 -28.22
CA ARG A 204 -9.20 1.67 -29.21
C ARG A 204 -9.59 3.12 -28.94
N ASP A 205 -10.39 3.37 -27.92
CA ASP A 205 -11.08 4.64 -27.67
C ASP A 205 -10.62 5.36 -26.40
N ILE A 206 -9.51 4.91 -25.76
CA ILE A 206 -8.99 5.64 -24.62
C ILE A 206 -8.18 6.82 -25.14
N LEU A 207 -8.74 8.00 -24.92
CA LEU A 207 -8.23 9.33 -25.19
C LEU A 207 -6.71 9.37 -25.44
N LYS A 208 -6.34 9.68 -26.70
CA LYS A 208 -5.00 10.11 -27.05
C LYS A 208 -4.68 11.34 -26.21
N ARG A 209 -3.97 11.16 -25.14
CA ARG A 209 -3.36 12.25 -24.39
C ARG A 209 -2.11 12.67 -25.16
N ASP A 210 -2.23 13.73 -25.93
CA ASP A 210 -1.26 14.17 -26.93
C ASP A 210 0.12 14.63 -26.39
N SER A 211 0.42 14.49 -25.11
CA SER A 211 1.59 15.13 -24.53
C SER A 211 2.59 14.25 -23.78
N GLU A 212 2.37 12.96 -23.60
CA GLU A 212 3.36 12.11 -22.93
C GLU A 212 3.59 10.77 -23.64
N PRO A 213 4.84 10.44 -24.01
CA PRO A 213 5.20 9.26 -24.78
C PRO A 213 5.32 8.00 -23.91
N PHE A 214 4.48 7.82 -22.90
CA PHE A 214 4.63 6.74 -21.95
C PHE A 214 3.54 5.69 -22.07
N CYS A 215 3.96 4.47 -21.90
CA CYS A 215 3.14 3.35 -21.65
C CYS A 215 2.31 3.57 -20.42
N THR A 216 1.03 3.40 -20.52
CA THR A 216 0.11 3.55 -19.42
C THR A 216 -0.51 2.21 -19.07
N LEU A 217 -1.06 2.09 -17.85
CA LEU A 217 -1.98 1.00 -17.53
C LEU A 217 -3.10 0.89 -18.58
N ASN A 218 -3.30 1.93 -19.38
CA ASN A 218 -4.27 2.07 -20.46
C ASN A 218 -3.68 1.81 -21.85
N THR A 219 -2.40 2.11 -22.08
CA THR A 219 -1.70 1.90 -23.35
C THR A 219 -0.77 0.68 -23.33
N TRP A 220 -0.90 -0.15 -22.35
CA TRP A 220 -0.21 -1.41 -22.25
C TRP A 220 -0.45 -2.28 -23.48
N GLY A 221 0.62 -2.65 -24.14
CA GLY A 221 0.58 -3.34 -25.43
C GLY A 221 0.57 -2.43 -26.64
N ASP A 222 0.72 -1.11 -26.49
CA ASP A 222 0.97 -0.19 -27.57
C ASP A 222 2.37 -0.44 -28.18
N GLU A 223 2.51 -0.29 -29.49
CA GLU A 223 3.80 -0.36 -30.22
C GLU A 223 4.83 0.66 -29.71
N ASN A 224 4.38 1.71 -29.02
CA ASN A 224 5.21 2.72 -28.38
C ASN A 224 5.70 2.34 -26.97
N PHE A 225 5.38 1.15 -26.47
CA PHE A 225 5.90 0.64 -25.21
C PHE A 225 7.40 0.42 -25.30
N ARG A 226 8.19 1.35 -24.78
CA ARG A 226 9.67 1.35 -24.89
C ARG A 226 10.39 1.23 -23.55
N MET A 227 9.67 1.02 -22.47
CA MET A 227 10.27 0.94 -21.16
C MET A 227 11.03 -0.40 -20.99
N LYS A 228 12.32 -0.33 -20.63
CA LYS A 228 13.06 -1.52 -20.20
C LYS A 228 12.52 -1.99 -18.86
N GLN A 229 11.77 -3.09 -18.87
CA GLN A 229 11.22 -3.69 -17.65
C GLN A 229 12.32 -4.34 -16.82
N MET A 230 12.14 -4.30 -15.49
CA MET A 230 12.94 -5.07 -14.53
C MET A 230 12.21 -6.36 -14.18
N PRO A 231 12.89 -7.51 -14.13
CA PRO A 231 12.26 -8.74 -13.66
C PRO A 231 12.03 -8.69 -12.15
N CYS A 232 11.03 -9.45 -11.70
CA CYS A 232 10.98 -10.01 -10.36
C CYS A 232 11.53 -11.44 -10.40
N TRP A 233 11.75 -12.03 -9.24
CA TRP A 233 12.14 -13.44 -9.14
C TRP A 233 11.21 -14.17 -8.20
N ILE A 234 11.13 -15.48 -8.38
CA ILE A 234 10.26 -16.35 -7.61
C ILE A 234 11.12 -17.40 -6.92
N THR A 235 10.86 -17.60 -5.63
CA THR A 235 11.35 -18.69 -4.83
C THR A 235 10.24 -19.23 -3.96
N TYR A 236 10.50 -20.19 -3.10
CA TYR A 236 9.48 -20.88 -2.32
C TYR A 236 9.94 -21.13 -0.90
N THR A 237 9.03 -21.03 0.06
CA THR A 237 9.25 -21.56 1.40
C THR A 237 9.35 -23.09 1.35
N ASN A 238 9.91 -23.69 2.37
CA ASN A 238 10.03 -25.14 2.53
C ASN A 238 9.62 -25.58 3.94
N GLN A 239 9.70 -26.87 4.22
CA GLN A 239 9.29 -27.42 5.50
C GLN A 239 10.06 -26.81 6.68
N THR A 240 11.37 -26.63 6.54
CA THR A 240 12.21 -25.99 7.57
C THR A 240 11.75 -24.56 7.86
N THR A 241 11.43 -23.80 6.81
CA THR A 241 10.82 -22.45 6.94
C THR A 241 9.54 -22.52 7.77
N HIS A 242 8.66 -23.47 7.45
CA HIS A 242 7.37 -23.61 8.13
C HIS A 242 7.53 -24.01 9.60
N ASP A 243 8.49 -24.87 9.91
CA ASP A 243 8.72 -25.35 11.27
C ASP A 243 9.29 -24.24 12.17
N ILE A 244 10.19 -23.40 11.63
CA ILE A 244 10.70 -22.22 12.35
C ILE A 244 9.54 -21.27 12.65
N ILE A 245 8.68 -21.00 11.67
CA ILE A 245 7.53 -20.10 11.86
C ILE A 245 6.55 -20.69 12.89
N ARG A 246 6.19 -21.98 12.80
CA ARG A 246 5.32 -22.64 13.77
C ARG A 246 5.86 -22.58 15.19
N LYS A 247 7.18 -22.81 15.37
CA LYS A 247 7.84 -22.73 16.68
C LYS A 247 7.76 -21.31 17.29
N ASN A 248 7.69 -20.31 16.46
CA ASN A 248 7.68 -18.90 16.86
C ASN A 248 6.27 -18.29 16.93
N LEU A 249 5.19 -19.01 16.60
CA LEU A 249 3.81 -18.47 16.60
C LEU A 249 3.41 -17.86 17.95
N LYS A 250 3.87 -18.40 19.06
CA LYS A 250 3.64 -17.87 20.41
C LYS A 250 4.16 -16.44 20.61
N PHE A 251 5.10 -15.99 19.78
CA PHE A 251 5.65 -14.64 19.78
C PHE A 251 5.04 -13.75 18.70
N SER A 252 4.07 -14.26 17.91
CA SER A 252 3.32 -13.47 16.95
C SER A 252 2.22 -12.71 17.68
N PRO A 253 2.16 -11.38 17.60
CA PRO A 253 1.08 -10.58 18.21
C PRO A 253 -0.31 -11.01 17.77
N LEU A 254 -0.43 -11.55 16.55
CA LEU A 254 -1.69 -12.06 16.01
C LEU A 254 -2.15 -13.33 16.72
N TYR A 255 -1.22 -14.23 17.08
CA TYR A 255 -1.53 -15.53 17.68
C TYR A 255 -1.44 -15.53 19.21
N SER A 256 -0.83 -14.49 19.79
CA SER A 256 -0.80 -14.28 21.25
C SER A 256 -1.99 -13.47 21.78
N GLY A 257 -2.92 -13.04 20.90
CA GLY A 257 -4.09 -12.26 21.28
C GLY A 257 -3.81 -10.78 21.60
N ILE A 258 -2.62 -10.28 21.26
CA ILE A 258 -2.24 -8.87 21.46
C ILE A 258 -2.92 -7.99 20.40
N ILE A 259 -2.98 -8.46 19.15
CA ILE A 259 -3.67 -7.75 18.07
C ILE A 259 -5.16 -8.03 18.17
N GLU A 260 -5.96 -6.98 18.39
CA GLU A 260 -7.42 -7.04 18.42
C GLU A 260 -8.03 -6.82 17.04
N GLY A 261 -7.32 -6.12 16.15
CA GLY A 261 -7.79 -5.75 14.82
C GLY A 261 -7.93 -6.94 13.87
N VAL A 262 -9.02 -6.95 13.10
CA VAL A 262 -9.25 -7.95 12.07
C VAL A 262 -8.42 -7.61 10.82
N GLY A 263 -7.76 -8.61 10.24
CA GLY A 263 -7.02 -8.44 8.98
C GLY A 263 -7.95 -8.34 7.77
N PRO A 264 -7.67 -7.44 6.80
CA PRO A 264 -8.39 -7.42 5.55
C PRO A 264 -8.19 -8.72 4.76
N ARG A 265 -9.21 -9.14 4.02
CA ARG A 265 -9.30 -10.46 3.38
C ARG A 265 -8.10 -10.85 2.52
N TYR A 266 -7.45 -9.90 1.87
CA TYR A 266 -6.39 -10.16 0.88
C TYR A 266 -4.96 -9.88 1.37
N CYS A 267 -4.76 -9.76 2.68
CA CYS A 267 -3.43 -9.53 3.26
C CYS A 267 -3.11 -10.55 4.37
N PRO A 268 -3.07 -11.87 4.05
CA PRO A 268 -2.68 -12.87 5.04
C PRO A 268 -1.18 -12.74 5.33
N SER A 269 -0.80 -12.87 6.59
CA SER A 269 0.59 -13.03 6.98
C SER A 269 1.11 -14.42 6.58
N ILE A 270 2.42 -14.63 6.63
CA ILE A 270 2.98 -15.96 6.40
C ILE A 270 2.53 -16.92 7.51
N GLU A 271 2.37 -16.44 8.74
CA GLU A 271 1.83 -17.20 9.85
C GLU A 271 0.40 -17.71 9.52
N ASP A 272 -0.47 -16.82 9.00
CA ASP A 272 -1.82 -17.19 8.57
C ASP A 272 -1.80 -18.26 7.47
N LYS A 273 -0.89 -18.15 6.51
CA LYS A 273 -0.77 -19.12 5.42
C LYS A 273 -0.39 -20.51 5.94
N ILE A 274 0.58 -20.57 6.84
CA ILE A 274 1.11 -21.83 7.39
C ILE A 274 0.10 -22.50 8.32
N VAL A 275 -0.72 -21.74 9.02
CA VAL A 275 -1.75 -22.29 9.91
C VAL A 275 -2.98 -22.71 9.11
N ARG A 276 -3.47 -21.85 8.20
CA ARG A 276 -4.72 -22.12 7.44
C ARG A 276 -4.56 -23.13 6.30
N PHE A 277 -3.34 -23.24 5.77
CA PHE A 277 -3.01 -24.16 4.67
C PHE A 277 -1.88 -25.09 5.08
N ALA A 278 -2.06 -25.74 6.24
CA ALA A 278 -1.05 -26.60 6.86
C ALA A 278 -0.66 -27.83 5.99
N GLU A 279 -1.53 -28.20 5.05
CA GLU A 279 -1.30 -29.26 4.07
C GLU A 279 -0.32 -28.87 2.95
N LYS A 280 -0.04 -27.57 2.77
CA LYS A 280 0.89 -27.11 1.75
C LYS A 280 2.33 -27.16 2.25
N ASN A 281 3.18 -27.81 1.49
CA ASN A 281 4.60 -27.95 1.80
C ASN A 281 5.42 -26.73 1.43
N SER A 282 4.86 -25.80 0.63
CA SER A 282 5.54 -24.57 0.21
C SER A 282 4.56 -23.45 -0.11
N HIS A 283 5.03 -22.21 0.04
CA HIS A 283 4.36 -21.00 -0.39
C HIS A 283 5.29 -20.20 -1.28
N GLN A 284 4.74 -19.62 -2.33
CA GLN A 284 5.46 -18.78 -3.28
C GLN A 284 5.89 -17.46 -2.62
N VAL A 285 7.13 -17.07 -2.90
CA VAL A 285 7.75 -15.81 -2.46
C VAL A 285 8.24 -15.08 -3.70
N PHE A 286 7.83 -13.83 -3.86
CA PHE A 286 8.32 -12.97 -4.94
C PHE A 286 9.38 -12.04 -4.39
N LEU A 287 10.52 -11.98 -5.06
CA LEU A 287 11.59 -11.04 -4.81
C LEU A 287 11.37 -9.85 -5.74
N GLU A 288 10.84 -8.77 -5.20
CA GLU A 288 10.40 -7.61 -5.97
C GLU A 288 11.34 -6.43 -5.75
N PRO A 289 12.03 -5.91 -6.80
CA PRO A 289 12.86 -4.72 -6.64
C PRO A 289 11.99 -3.51 -6.26
N GLU A 290 12.46 -2.69 -5.30
CA GLU A 290 11.74 -1.48 -4.90
C GLU A 290 12.06 -0.24 -5.76
N GLY A 291 12.94 -0.38 -6.76
CA GLY A 291 13.28 0.69 -7.70
C GLY A 291 14.48 0.36 -8.56
N ARG A 292 14.80 1.28 -9.51
CA ARG A 292 15.94 1.13 -10.43
C ARG A 292 17.28 1.48 -9.81
N SER A 293 17.25 2.36 -8.81
CA SER A 293 18.44 2.94 -8.19
C SER A 293 18.59 2.53 -6.73
N THR A 294 18.11 1.34 -6.39
CA THR A 294 18.21 0.77 -5.04
C THR A 294 18.49 -0.73 -5.10
N GLU A 295 19.20 -1.22 -4.10
CA GLU A 295 19.40 -2.65 -3.86
C GLU A 295 18.34 -3.23 -2.91
N GLU A 296 17.28 -2.49 -2.60
CA GLU A 296 16.22 -2.93 -1.69
C GLU A 296 15.23 -3.83 -2.42
N PHE A 297 15.05 -5.06 -1.95
CA PHE A 297 14.10 -6.04 -2.45
C PHE A 297 13.01 -6.34 -1.42
N TYR A 298 11.76 -6.25 -1.84
CA TYR A 298 10.59 -6.64 -1.05
C TYR A 298 10.32 -8.14 -1.19
N LEU A 299 10.19 -8.84 -0.08
CA LEU A 299 9.87 -10.26 -0.06
C LEU A 299 8.35 -10.47 -0.05
N ASN A 300 7.71 -10.32 -1.21
CA ASN A 300 6.26 -10.45 -1.31
C ASN A 300 5.81 -11.89 -1.06
N GLY A 301 4.87 -12.06 -0.16
CA GLY A 301 4.34 -13.37 0.22
C GLY A 301 4.70 -13.83 1.63
N VAL A 302 5.67 -13.16 2.28
CA VAL A 302 6.13 -13.44 3.65
C VAL A 302 5.92 -12.26 4.60
N SER A 303 4.80 -11.54 4.44
CA SER A 303 4.39 -10.54 5.44
C SER A 303 4.28 -11.21 6.81
N THR A 304 4.88 -10.59 7.83
CA THR A 304 5.01 -11.21 9.16
C THR A 304 5.08 -10.16 10.26
N SER A 305 4.67 -10.56 11.45
CA SER A 305 4.88 -9.79 12.68
C SER A 305 5.76 -10.53 13.70
N LEU A 306 6.40 -11.62 13.31
CA LEU A 306 7.32 -12.36 14.17
C LEU A 306 8.49 -11.49 14.63
N PRO A 307 9.17 -11.87 15.75
CA PRO A 307 10.39 -11.20 16.20
C PRO A 307 11.46 -11.15 15.09
N TYR A 308 12.28 -10.11 15.10
CA TYR A 308 13.32 -9.92 14.09
C TYR A 308 14.25 -11.13 13.90
N SER A 309 14.67 -11.77 15.02
CA SER A 309 15.48 -12.98 14.96
C SER A 309 14.78 -14.13 14.23
N ALA A 310 13.51 -14.36 14.52
CA ALA A 310 12.73 -15.38 13.83
C ALA A 310 12.55 -15.07 12.34
N GLN A 311 12.46 -13.77 11.97
CA GLN A 311 12.43 -13.36 10.56
C GLN A 311 13.76 -13.72 9.86
N CYS A 312 14.91 -13.44 10.47
CA CYS A 312 16.19 -13.86 9.94
C CYS A 312 16.28 -15.38 9.80
N ASP A 313 15.91 -16.12 10.85
CA ASP A 313 16.00 -17.57 10.87
C ASP A 313 15.19 -18.22 9.74
N PHE A 314 13.93 -17.83 9.56
CA PHE A 314 13.10 -18.44 8.52
C PHE A 314 13.47 -17.97 7.11
N ILE A 315 13.89 -16.71 6.93
CA ILE A 315 14.29 -16.18 5.61
C ILE A 315 15.54 -16.92 5.12
N HIS A 316 16.50 -17.18 5.97
CA HIS A 316 17.72 -17.91 5.63
C HIS A 316 17.49 -19.40 5.27
N THR A 317 16.28 -19.93 5.42
CA THR A 317 15.93 -21.28 4.94
C THR A 317 15.31 -21.29 3.54
N ILE A 318 15.03 -20.12 2.98
CA ILE A 318 14.40 -19.99 1.66
C ILE A 318 15.50 -20.03 0.59
N PRO A 319 15.37 -20.88 -0.46
CA PRO A 319 16.37 -20.97 -1.53
C PRO A 319 16.68 -19.60 -2.15
N GLY A 320 17.97 -19.28 -2.24
CA GLY A 320 18.48 -18.00 -2.72
C GLY A 320 18.53 -16.89 -1.67
N LEU A 321 18.04 -17.13 -0.45
CA LEU A 321 18.04 -16.16 0.64
C LEU A 321 18.89 -16.61 1.83
N GLU A 322 19.69 -17.66 1.70
CA GLU A 322 20.50 -18.27 2.78
C GLU A 322 21.46 -17.26 3.43
N ASN A 323 21.94 -16.29 2.64
CA ASN A 323 22.84 -15.24 3.09
C ASN A 323 22.21 -13.85 3.02
N ALA A 324 20.88 -13.76 2.93
CA ALA A 324 20.18 -12.51 2.73
C ALA A 324 20.34 -11.57 3.92
N GLN A 325 20.75 -10.34 3.65
CA GLN A 325 20.85 -9.28 4.65
C GLN A 325 19.49 -8.56 4.78
N LEU A 326 18.81 -8.73 5.91
CA LEU A 326 17.59 -7.99 6.20
C LEU A 326 17.92 -6.50 6.43
N ILE A 327 17.38 -5.65 5.55
CA ILE A 327 17.53 -4.19 5.66
C ILE A 327 16.41 -3.61 6.51
N ARG A 328 15.19 -4.14 6.35
CA ARG A 328 14.00 -3.72 7.11
C ARG A 328 13.22 -4.94 7.56
N PRO A 329 12.80 -5.00 8.83
CA PRO A 329 11.92 -6.06 9.28
C PRO A 329 10.54 -5.98 8.64
N GLY A 330 9.87 -7.12 8.55
CA GLY A 330 8.43 -7.16 8.43
C GLY A 330 7.77 -6.73 9.74
N TYR A 331 6.57 -6.18 9.66
CA TYR A 331 5.79 -5.81 10.84
C TYR A 331 4.29 -5.86 10.54
N ALA A 332 3.48 -6.03 11.56
CA ALA A 332 2.06 -5.71 11.49
C ALA A 332 1.83 -4.27 11.96
N VAL A 333 0.81 -3.64 11.44
CA VAL A 333 0.31 -2.35 11.93
C VAL A 333 -1.18 -2.48 12.24
N GLU A 334 -1.57 -2.10 13.44
CA GLU A 334 -2.95 -1.84 13.81
C GLU A 334 -3.23 -0.35 13.74
N TYR A 335 -4.44 0.01 13.35
CA TYR A 335 -4.86 1.40 13.23
C TYR A 335 -6.38 1.50 13.36
N ASP A 336 -6.85 2.68 13.75
CA ASP A 336 -8.27 2.97 13.85
C ASP A 336 -8.86 3.21 12.46
N PHE A 337 -10.09 2.72 12.26
CA PHE A 337 -10.91 2.99 11.08
C PHE A 337 -12.36 3.25 11.49
N CYS A 338 -13.11 3.86 10.61
CA CYS A 338 -14.54 4.09 10.80
C CYS A 338 -15.32 3.16 9.85
N PRO A 339 -16.19 2.25 10.37
CA PRO A 339 -17.01 1.38 9.54
C PRO A 339 -17.76 2.14 8.44
N PRO A 340 -17.77 1.64 7.19
CA PRO A 340 -18.37 2.34 6.03
C PRO A 340 -19.90 2.46 6.12
N THR A 341 -20.54 1.73 7.02
CA THR A 341 -21.98 1.86 7.32
C THR A 341 -22.38 3.25 7.81
N GLN A 342 -21.42 4.04 8.28
CA GLN A 342 -21.59 5.43 8.71
C GLN A 342 -21.53 6.44 7.54
N LEU A 343 -21.34 5.97 6.31
CA LEU A 343 -21.25 6.82 5.13
C LEU A 343 -22.49 6.70 4.24
N HIS A 344 -22.77 7.78 3.54
CA HIS A 344 -23.62 7.78 2.37
C HIS A 344 -22.89 7.17 1.16
N PRO A 345 -23.60 6.81 0.07
CA PRO A 345 -22.95 6.36 -1.17
C PRO A 345 -21.98 7.39 -1.79
N THR A 346 -22.09 8.65 -1.43
CA THR A 346 -21.20 9.75 -1.81
C THR A 346 -19.88 9.74 -1.05
N LEU A 347 -19.70 8.84 -0.06
CA LEU A 347 -18.64 8.80 0.93
C LEU A 347 -18.69 9.95 1.95
N GLU A 348 -19.73 10.76 1.95
CA GLU A 348 -20.03 11.73 2.98
C GLU A 348 -20.49 11.03 4.24
N THR A 349 -20.09 11.52 5.40
CA THR A 349 -20.51 10.93 6.68
C THR A 349 -21.97 11.27 7.00
N LYS A 350 -22.68 10.34 7.64
CA LYS A 350 -24.08 10.52 8.05
C LYS A 350 -24.24 11.42 9.29
N LEU A 351 -23.18 11.56 10.10
CA LEU A 351 -23.20 12.29 11.36
C LEU A 351 -22.80 13.76 11.21
N VAL A 352 -21.90 14.06 10.29
CA VAL A 352 -21.34 15.40 10.08
C VAL A 352 -21.39 15.71 8.61
N GLU A 353 -22.13 16.72 8.22
CA GLU A 353 -22.21 17.17 6.82
C GLU A 353 -20.87 17.77 6.36
N ASN A 354 -20.59 17.69 5.07
CA ASN A 354 -19.35 18.18 4.44
C ASN A 354 -18.07 17.47 4.91
N LEU A 355 -18.19 16.35 5.64
CA LEU A 355 -17.09 15.49 6.04
C LEU A 355 -17.12 14.19 5.24
N TYR A 356 -15.99 13.85 4.60
CA TYR A 356 -15.87 12.68 3.74
C TYR A 356 -14.72 11.78 4.22
N PHE A 357 -14.89 10.47 4.10
CA PHE A 357 -13.84 9.49 4.36
C PHE A 357 -13.44 8.79 3.06
N ALA A 358 -12.15 8.75 2.77
CA ALA A 358 -11.63 8.13 1.56
C ALA A 358 -10.46 7.18 1.85
N GLY A 359 -10.53 5.98 1.30
CA GLY A 359 -9.49 4.96 1.37
C GLY A 359 -9.52 4.16 2.67
N GLN A 360 -8.34 3.91 3.24
CA GLN A 360 -8.12 2.97 4.35
C GLN A 360 -8.86 3.33 5.66
N ILE A 361 -9.26 4.59 5.83
CA ILE A 361 -10.04 5.04 6.99
C ILE A 361 -11.41 4.34 7.07
N ASN A 362 -11.93 3.87 5.98
CA ASN A 362 -13.19 3.16 5.89
C ASN A 362 -13.03 1.83 5.16
#